data_aef68ad1dbcb1e5d5a489e17a04342e3
#
_entry.id   aef68ad1dbcb1e5d5a489e17a04342e3
#
_cell.length_a   1.000
_cell.length_b   1.000
_cell.length_c   1.000
_cell.angle_alpha   90.00
_cell.angle_beta   90.00
_cell.angle_gamma   90.00
#
_symmetry.space_group_name_H-M   'P 1'
#
loop_
_entity.id
_entity.type
_entity.pdbx_description
1 polymer ?
#
loop_
_entity_poly.entity_id
_entity_poly.type
_entity_poly.pdbx_seq_one_letter_code
_entity_poly.pdbx_strand_id
1 'polypeptide(L)'
;MSRLDELIAELCPDGVEFEEIGKLCKVISAPKKLNKKEYKNTGLFPIIDQGKNFIVGYTNDSSAVVKKGEYVIFGDHTREIKFVNFEFCQGADGIKILLASKNIKSRFLYHIMLGLKILNRGYNRHWSLVSTMSIPVPPLPVQEEIVRILDKFTDLTAQLTAELAKRKQQYQYYRENLLCFEDENIWKTIRDVCIKVSSGGTPDTSKREYYCGNIPWLRTQEVNWNDVYDTEIKITELALKNSSAKLIPKNCVIVAMYGATAAKVAINKIKLSTNQACCNLYIDKSVALYRYVFHWLSSQYSKLKSLGQGSQSNINAGIIKGYPIPVPPLEEQERIVAILDHFEALCNDLTSEIEARKKQYEYYRDKLLTFKEAV
;
A
#
# COMPACT_ATOMS: atom_id res chain seq x y z
N MET A 1 -32.84 -11.73 -14.86
CA MET A 1 -32.67 -10.30 -14.52
C MET A 1 -32.24 -10.20 -13.06
N SER A 2 -31.36 -9.27 -12.71
CA SER A 2 -31.06 -9.04 -11.28
C SER A 2 -32.20 -8.24 -10.63
N ARG A 3 -32.34 -8.32 -9.31
CA ARG A 3 -33.32 -7.48 -8.58
C ARG A 3 -33.16 -5.98 -8.90
N LEU A 4 -31.95 -5.52 -9.13
CA LEU A 4 -31.71 -4.13 -9.51
C LEU A 4 -32.25 -3.82 -10.92
N ASP A 5 -32.06 -4.72 -11.87
CA ASP A 5 -32.59 -4.54 -13.24
C ASP A 5 -34.12 -4.47 -13.24
N GLU A 6 -34.76 -5.28 -12.41
CA GLU A 6 -36.22 -5.25 -12.22
C GLU A 6 -36.69 -3.93 -11.64
N LEU A 7 -36.02 -3.46 -10.56
CA LEU A 7 -36.36 -2.17 -9.91
C LEU A 7 -36.12 -0.98 -10.86
N ILE A 8 -35.05 -1.00 -11.66
CA ILE A 8 -34.78 0.06 -12.66
C ILE A 8 -35.84 0.06 -13.75
N ALA A 9 -36.22 -1.12 -14.28
CA ALA A 9 -37.25 -1.24 -15.31
C ALA A 9 -38.61 -0.79 -14.83
N GLU A 10 -38.95 -1.04 -13.57
CA GLU A 10 -40.23 -0.69 -12.97
C GLU A 10 -40.30 0.79 -12.56
N LEU A 11 -39.27 1.32 -11.90
CA LEU A 11 -39.31 2.62 -11.24
C LEU A 11 -38.58 3.73 -12.03
N CYS A 12 -37.80 3.39 -13.05
CA CYS A 12 -37.00 4.33 -13.85
C CYS A 12 -37.09 4.04 -15.36
N PRO A 13 -38.27 3.74 -15.94
CA PRO A 13 -38.35 3.31 -17.35
C PRO A 13 -37.84 4.41 -18.31
N ASP A 14 -38.08 5.67 -17.96
CA ASP A 14 -37.72 6.84 -18.79
C ASP A 14 -36.39 7.51 -18.36
N GLY A 15 -35.67 6.94 -17.38
CA GLY A 15 -34.49 7.50 -16.78
C GLY A 15 -34.71 8.01 -15.36
N VAL A 16 -33.80 8.85 -14.85
CA VAL A 16 -33.88 9.42 -13.50
C VAL A 16 -33.62 10.93 -13.53
N GLU A 17 -34.14 11.64 -12.55
CA GLU A 17 -33.81 13.05 -12.35
C GLU A 17 -32.34 13.21 -11.94
N PHE A 18 -31.74 14.33 -12.36
CA PHE A 18 -30.42 14.73 -11.93
C PHE A 18 -30.53 16.01 -11.12
N GLU A 19 -29.86 16.06 -9.98
CA GLU A 19 -29.89 17.25 -9.14
C GLU A 19 -28.51 17.58 -8.57
N GLU A 20 -28.26 18.88 -8.32
CA GLU A 20 -27.03 19.37 -7.73
C GLU A 20 -26.82 18.85 -6.31
N ILE A 21 -25.60 18.39 -5.99
CA ILE A 21 -25.24 17.87 -4.66
C ILE A 21 -25.59 18.87 -3.55
N GLY A 22 -25.40 20.16 -3.80
CA GLY A 22 -25.70 21.22 -2.82
C GLY A 22 -27.19 21.32 -2.44
N LYS A 23 -28.10 20.85 -3.29
CA LYS A 23 -29.55 20.79 -2.99
C LYS A 23 -29.94 19.47 -2.31
N LEU A 24 -29.16 18.41 -2.58
CA LEU A 24 -29.40 17.07 -2.04
C LEU A 24 -28.88 16.87 -0.63
N CYS A 25 -28.06 17.77 -0.11
CA CYS A 25 -27.54 17.68 1.25
C CYS A 25 -27.38 19.04 1.93
N LYS A 26 -27.51 19.04 3.25
CA LYS A 26 -27.22 20.22 4.09
C LYS A 26 -25.83 20.09 4.69
N VAL A 27 -25.03 21.14 4.56
CA VAL A 27 -23.77 21.24 5.32
C VAL A 27 -24.10 21.62 6.75
N ILE A 28 -23.76 20.78 7.70
CA ILE A 28 -23.91 21.05 9.14
C ILE A 28 -22.57 21.47 9.74
N SER A 29 -22.65 22.30 10.79
CA SER A 29 -21.49 22.72 11.57
C SER A 29 -21.35 21.84 12.81
N ALA A 30 -20.11 21.41 13.11
CA ALA A 30 -19.83 20.80 14.39
C ALA A 30 -19.98 21.83 15.52
N PRO A 31 -20.37 21.42 16.74
CA PRO A 31 -20.47 22.33 17.89
C PRO A 31 -19.14 23.05 18.20
N LYS A 32 -18.03 22.34 18.07
CA LYS A 32 -16.68 22.87 18.25
C LYS A 32 -15.72 22.18 17.29
N LYS A 33 -14.71 22.91 16.80
CA LYS A 33 -13.59 22.39 16.01
C LYS A 33 -12.37 22.24 16.90
N LEU A 34 -11.72 21.08 16.84
CA LEU A 34 -10.53 20.80 17.64
C LEU A 34 -9.27 21.08 16.85
N ASN A 35 -8.28 21.68 17.50
CA ASN A 35 -6.96 21.89 16.92
C ASN A 35 -6.07 20.65 17.12
N LYS A 36 -5.06 20.46 16.27
CA LYS A 36 -4.14 19.31 16.35
C LYS A 36 -3.49 19.13 17.73
N LYS A 37 -3.30 20.22 18.49
CA LYS A 37 -2.74 20.17 19.85
C LYS A 37 -3.68 19.50 20.86
N GLU A 38 -4.98 19.43 20.56
CA GLU A 38 -6.00 18.82 21.42
C GLU A 38 -6.22 17.32 21.13
N TYR A 39 -5.55 16.78 20.11
CA TYR A 39 -5.65 15.36 19.73
C TYR A 39 -4.86 14.48 20.70
N LYS A 40 -5.49 13.43 21.17
CA LYS A 40 -4.90 12.38 22.01
C LYS A 40 -4.82 11.07 21.25
N ASN A 41 -3.94 10.17 21.67
CA ASN A 41 -3.84 8.82 21.09
C ASN A 41 -5.01 7.93 21.50
N THR A 42 -5.69 8.26 22.62
CA THR A 42 -6.85 7.53 23.17
C THR A 42 -7.87 8.53 23.71
N GLY A 43 -9.14 8.14 23.73
CA GLY A 43 -10.22 8.95 24.26
C GLY A 43 -11.60 8.36 23.91
N LEU A 44 -12.68 8.98 24.41
CA LEU A 44 -14.06 8.51 24.22
C LEU A 44 -14.56 8.80 22.79
N PHE A 45 -14.19 9.93 22.21
CA PHE A 45 -14.71 10.37 20.93
C PHE A 45 -13.61 10.44 19.89
N PRO A 46 -13.74 9.74 18.73
CA PRO A 46 -12.81 9.83 17.63
C PRO A 46 -12.86 11.19 16.96
N ILE A 47 -11.72 11.66 16.48
CA ILE A 47 -11.58 12.91 15.74
C ILE A 47 -11.40 12.60 14.26
N ILE A 48 -12.22 13.25 13.42
CA ILE A 48 -12.17 13.12 11.96
C ILE A 48 -11.81 14.47 11.36
N ASP A 49 -10.84 14.44 10.44
CA ASP A 49 -10.42 15.61 9.65
C ASP A 49 -10.44 15.32 8.14
N GLN A 50 -9.93 16.24 7.35
CA GLN A 50 -9.87 16.12 5.89
C GLN A 50 -8.71 15.23 5.39
N GLY A 51 -7.86 14.67 6.25
CA GLY A 51 -6.72 13.84 5.86
C GLY A 51 -7.13 12.43 5.43
N LYS A 52 -6.18 11.67 4.89
CA LYS A 52 -6.41 10.29 4.41
C LYS A 52 -6.79 9.32 5.53
N ASN A 53 -6.25 9.52 6.75
CA ASN A 53 -6.59 8.66 7.87
C ASN A 53 -8.04 8.85 8.26
N PHE A 54 -8.76 7.75 8.50
CA PHE A 54 -10.17 7.81 8.87
C PHE A 54 -10.35 8.48 10.22
N ILE A 55 -9.61 8.06 11.25
CA ILE A 55 -9.52 8.66 12.57
C ILE A 55 -8.10 9.23 12.73
N VAL A 56 -7.98 10.49 13.18
CA VAL A 56 -6.70 11.19 13.34
C VAL A 56 -6.30 11.39 14.80
N GLY A 57 -7.15 11.00 15.73
CA GLY A 57 -6.93 11.07 17.17
C GLY A 57 -8.24 10.94 17.92
N TYR A 58 -8.19 11.18 19.21
CA TYR A 58 -9.32 11.08 20.12
C TYR A 58 -9.39 12.26 21.06
N THR A 59 -10.56 12.49 21.66
CA THR A 59 -10.78 13.49 22.71
C THR A 59 -11.79 12.98 23.75
N ASN A 60 -11.80 13.62 24.92
CA ASN A 60 -12.85 13.43 25.93
C ASN A 60 -13.76 14.68 26.04
N ASP A 61 -13.61 15.65 25.14
CA ASP A 61 -14.43 16.87 25.14
C ASP A 61 -15.83 16.58 24.55
N SER A 62 -16.80 16.33 25.40
CA SER A 62 -18.18 16.08 25.02
C SER A 62 -18.87 17.28 24.37
N SER A 63 -18.36 18.51 24.60
CA SER A 63 -18.91 19.73 24.00
C SER A 63 -18.63 19.86 22.51
N ALA A 64 -17.63 19.11 21.99
CA ALA A 64 -17.24 19.12 20.58
C ALA A 64 -17.94 18.03 19.74
N VAL A 65 -18.78 17.19 20.35
CA VAL A 65 -19.31 15.98 19.73
C VAL A 65 -20.40 16.29 18.72
N VAL A 66 -20.22 15.85 17.50
CA VAL A 66 -21.29 15.68 16.52
C VAL A 66 -22.03 14.39 16.86
N LYS A 67 -23.32 14.51 17.13
CA LYS A 67 -24.17 13.36 17.54
C LYS A 67 -24.20 12.28 16.45
N LYS A 68 -24.47 11.05 16.88
CA LYS A 68 -24.65 9.91 15.96
C LYS A 68 -25.69 10.22 14.90
N GLY A 69 -25.35 9.98 13.66
CA GLY A 69 -26.16 10.14 12.46
C GLY A 69 -25.42 9.56 11.26
N GLU A 70 -25.99 9.65 10.08
CA GLU A 70 -25.35 9.25 8.85
C GLU A 70 -24.84 10.47 8.09
N TYR A 71 -23.54 10.64 8.01
CA TYR A 71 -22.91 11.79 7.39
C TYR A 71 -21.91 11.38 6.32
N VAL A 72 -21.87 12.17 5.25
CA VAL A 72 -20.75 12.15 4.32
C VAL A 72 -19.81 13.29 4.67
N ILE A 73 -18.56 12.98 4.96
CA ILE A 73 -17.53 13.97 5.25
C ILE A 73 -16.76 14.24 3.97
N PHE A 74 -16.70 15.49 3.57
CA PHE A 74 -15.91 15.92 2.40
C PHE A 74 -14.76 16.83 2.84
N GLY A 75 -13.54 16.45 2.48
CA GLY A 75 -12.32 17.24 2.69
C GLY A 75 -12.19 18.34 1.65
N ASP A 76 -12.41 19.60 2.06
CA ASP A 76 -12.53 20.76 1.16
C ASP A 76 -11.22 21.08 0.42
N HIS A 77 -10.06 20.74 0.99
CA HIS A 77 -8.75 20.91 0.36
C HIS A 77 -8.17 19.61 -0.19
N THR A 78 -8.49 18.46 0.41
CA THR A 78 -7.90 17.16 0.09
C THR A 78 -8.74 16.35 -0.91
N ARG A 79 -10.04 16.65 -0.99
CA ARG A 79 -11.07 15.90 -1.72
C ARG A 79 -11.32 14.51 -1.16
N GLU A 80 -10.82 14.20 0.05
CA GLU A 80 -11.09 12.95 0.72
C GLU A 80 -12.58 12.87 1.10
N ILE A 81 -13.17 11.68 0.93
CA ILE A 81 -14.57 11.43 1.21
C ILE A 81 -14.67 10.28 2.22
N LYS A 82 -15.41 10.51 3.30
CA LYS A 82 -15.59 9.52 4.37
C LYS A 82 -17.07 9.38 4.68
N PHE A 83 -17.50 8.19 5.08
CA PHE A 83 -18.84 7.95 5.61
C PHE A 83 -18.75 7.70 7.11
N VAL A 84 -19.56 8.40 7.90
CA VAL A 84 -19.53 8.34 9.36
C VAL A 84 -20.96 8.14 9.88
N ASN A 85 -21.16 7.10 10.70
CA ASN A 85 -22.45 6.76 11.30
C ASN A 85 -22.37 6.59 12.84
N PHE A 86 -21.36 7.19 13.46
CA PHE A 86 -21.14 7.19 14.90
C PHE A 86 -20.84 8.61 15.41
N GLU A 87 -20.77 8.79 16.72
CA GLU A 87 -20.39 10.06 17.34
C GLU A 87 -18.93 10.39 17.10
N PHE A 88 -18.64 11.61 16.68
CA PHE A 88 -17.28 12.05 16.40
C PHE A 88 -17.09 13.53 16.67
N CYS A 89 -15.84 13.98 16.74
CA CYS A 89 -15.49 15.39 16.81
C CYS A 89 -14.83 15.85 15.51
N GLN A 90 -15.12 17.08 15.11
CA GLN A 90 -14.46 17.69 13.97
C GLN A 90 -13.03 18.09 14.35
N GLY A 91 -12.04 17.53 13.66
CA GLY A 91 -10.69 18.06 13.64
C GLY A 91 -10.61 19.34 12.81
N ALA A 92 -9.49 19.98 12.77
CA ALA A 92 -9.18 21.24 12.09
C ALA A 92 -10.14 21.70 10.95
N ASP A 93 -10.01 22.96 10.50
CA ASP A 93 -10.80 23.48 9.37
C ASP A 93 -10.62 22.69 8.09
N GLY A 94 -11.57 22.81 7.15
CA GLY A 94 -11.48 22.25 5.82
C GLY A 94 -12.24 20.94 5.63
N ILE A 95 -13.21 20.62 6.48
CA ILE A 95 -14.20 19.58 6.19
C ILE A 95 -15.59 20.16 6.03
N LYS A 96 -16.42 19.48 5.24
CA LYS A 96 -17.86 19.68 5.14
C LYS A 96 -18.54 18.42 5.66
N ILE A 97 -19.42 18.59 6.65
CA ILE A 97 -20.23 17.51 7.19
C ILE A 97 -21.56 17.57 6.46
N LEU A 98 -21.82 16.61 5.58
CA LEU A 98 -22.99 16.59 4.71
C LEU A 98 -24.05 15.68 5.32
N LEU A 99 -25.22 16.25 5.60
CA LEU A 99 -26.42 15.53 5.99
C LEU A 99 -27.32 15.43 4.77
N ALA A 100 -27.58 14.21 4.29
CA ALA A 100 -28.41 13.97 3.11
C ALA A 100 -29.87 14.39 3.35
N SER A 101 -30.55 14.84 2.31
CA SER A 101 -31.99 15.15 2.31
C SER A 101 -32.82 13.85 2.29
N LYS A 102 -34.17 13.97 2.36
CA LYS A 102 -35.05 12.80 2.47
C LYS A 102 -35.12 11.94 1.20
N ASN A 103 -34.79 12.49 0.05
CA ASN A 103 -34.88 11.83 -1.25
C ASN A 103 -33.56 11.15 -1.68
N ILE A 104 -32.49 11.29 -0.89
CA ILE A 104 -31.23 10.62 -1.14
C ILE A 104 -30.69 9.95 0.13
N LYS A 105 -30.28 8.69 0.04
CA LYS A 105 -29.61 7.97 1.12
C LYS A 105 -28.18 8.48 1.30
N SER A 106 -27.76 8.74 2.53
CA SER A 106 -26.39 9.19 2.83
C SER A 106 -25.32 8.23 2.28
N ARG A 107 -25.60 6.93 2.36
CA ARG A 107 -24.66 5.92 1.86
C ARG A 107 -24.60 5.88 0.33
N PHE A 108 -25.73 6.13 -0.36
CA PHE A 108 -25.77 6.28 -1.80
C PHE A 108 -24.97 7.52 -2.26
N LEU A 109 -25.22 8.67 -1.59
CA LEU A 109 -24.45 9.91 -1.82
C LEU A 109 -22.93 9.66 -1.63
N TYR A 110 -22.54 8.94 -0.60
CA TYR A 110 -21.13 8.57 -0.37
C TYR A 110 -20.54 7.81 -1.56
N HIS A 111 -21.20 6.77 -2.05
CA HIS A 111 -20.70 5.99 -3.19
C HIS A 111 -20.62 6.80 -4.48
N ILE A 112 -21.60 7.68 -4.75
CA ILE A 112 -21.56 8.60 -5.90
C ILE A 112 -20.38 9.54 -5.77
N MET A 113 -20.20 10.19 -4.62
CA MET A 113 -19.14 11.16 -4.42
C MET A 113 -17.74 10.53 -4.60
N LEU A 114 -17.54 9.26 -4.22
CA LEU A 114 -16.29 8.53 -4.48
C LEU A 114 -15.96 8.35 -5.97
N GLY A 115 -16.98 8.39 -6.84
CA GLY A 115 -16.83 8.30 -8.31
C GLY A 115 -16.60 9.64 -9.01
N LEU A 116 -16.78 10.77 -8.32
CA LEU A 116 -16.68 12.09 -8.96
C LEU A 116 -15.26 12.43 -9.38
N LYS A 117 -15.11 12.85 -10.62
CA LYS A 117 -13.85 13.38 -11.15
C LYS A 117 -13.68 14.85 -10.75
N ILE A 118 -13.26 15.09 -9.50
CA ILE A 118 -13.08 16.44 -8.97
C ILE A 118 -11.73 16.99 -9.44
N LEU A 119 -11.78 18.07 -10.23
CA LEU A 119 -10.58 18.76 -10.74
C LEU A 119 -9.72 19.24 -9.57
N ASN A 120 -8.42 18.90 -9.61
CA ASN A 120 -7.47 19.36 -8.60
C ASN A 120 -7.12 20.85 -8.83
N ARG A 121 -7.45 21.70 -7.86
CA ARG A 121 -7.14 23.14 -7.85
C ARG A 121 -6.00 23.50 -6.88
N GLY A 122 -5.16 22.54 -6.55
CA GLY A 122 -4.13 22.70 -5.52
C GLY A 122 -4.74 22.81 -4.12
N TYR A 123 -4.20 23.68 -3.27
CA TYR A 123 -4.69 23.89 -1.90
C TYR A 123 -5.92 24.83 -1.83
N ASN A 124 -6.74 24.87 -2.87
CA ASN A 124 -7.98 25.64 -2.88
C ASN A 124 -9.15 24.83 -2.32
N ARG A 125 -10.26 25.53 -2.01
CA ARG A 125 -11.51 24.91 -1.59
C ARG A 125 -12.23 24.30 -2.79
N HIS A 126 -12.67 23.05 -2.67
CA HIS A 126 -13.32 22.30 -3.75
C HIS A 126 -14.85 22.20 -3.57
N TRP A 127 -15.39 22.50 -2.38
CA TRP A 127 -16.81 22.36 -2.11
C TRP A 127 -17.70 23.19 -3.04
N SER A 128 -17.29 24.41 -3.37
CA SER A 128 -18.03 25.27 -4.31
C SER A 128 -18.16 24.65 -5.70
N LEU A 129 -17.20 23.82 -6.12
CA LEU A 129 -17.29 23.07 -7.37
C LEU A 129 -18.16 21.81 -7.19
N VAL A 130 -17.95 21.06 -6.12
CA VAL A 130 -18.65 19.79 -5.87
C VAL A 130 -20.15 20.03 -5.63
N SER A 131 -20.53 21.10 -4.93
CA SER A 131 -21.92 21.42 -4.65
C SER A 131 -22.77 21.72 -5.89
N THR A 132 -22.16 22.14 -7.00
CA THR A 132 -22.86 22.40 -8.28
C THR A 132 -22.82 21.24 -9.26
N MET A 133 -22.18 20.13 -8.89
CA MET A 133 -22.18 18.92 -9.72
C MET A 133 -23.52 18.22 -9.63
N SER A 134 -24.15 17.94 -10.77
CA SER A 134 -25.39 17.17 -10.87
C SER A 134 -25.11 15.68 -10.77
N ILE A 135 -25.91 14.97 -10.00
CA ILE A 135 -25.85 13.53 -9.80
C ILE A 135 -27.23 12.89 -9.99
N PRO A 136 -27.32 11.63 -10.44
CA PRO A 136 -28.59 10.92 -10.57
C PRO A 136 -29.25 10.67 -9.21
N VAL A 137 -30.56 10.85 -9.15
CA VAL A 137 -31.39 10.62 -7.96
C VAL A 137 -32.48 9.59 -8.26
N PRO A 138 -32.12 8.30 -8.39
CA PRO A 138 -33.13 7.27 -8.60
C PRO A 138 -34.01 7.12 -7.37
N PRO A 139 -35.23 6.51 -7.48
CA PRO A 139 -36.09 6.21 -6.36
C PRO A 139 -35.39 5.46 -5.23
N LEU A 140 -35.78 5.70 -3.98
CA LEU A 140 -35.11 5.14 -2.79
C LEU A 140 -34.93 3.61 -2.83
N PRO A 141 -35.87 2.78 -3.34
CA PRO A 141 -35.64 1.34 -3.44
C PRO A 141 -34.46 0.95 -4.37
N VAL A 142 -34.25 1.72 -5.45
CA VAL A 142 -33.11 1.55 -6.37
C VAL A 142 -31.82 1.94 -5.67
N GLN A 143 -31.81 3.07 -4.94
CA GLN A 143 -30.65 3.51 -4.15
C GLN A 143 -30.27 2.45 -3.10
N GLU A 144 -31.26 1.88 -2.39
CA GLU A 144 -31.02 0.85 -1.37
C GLU A 144 -30.40 -0.41 -1.94
N GLU A 145 -30.87 -0.87 -3.11
CA GLU A 145 -30.32 -2.06 -3.74
C GLU A 145 -28.89 -1.81 -4.25
N ILE A 146 -28.62 -0.63 -4.83
CA ILE A 146 -27.27 -0.23 -5.25
C ILE A 146 -26.32 -0.18 -4.04
N VAL A 147 -26.74 0.46 -2.94
CA VAL A 147 -25.97 0.51 -1.70
C VAL A 147 -25.69 -0.90 -1.18
N ARG A 148 -26.70 -1.78 -1.15
CA ARG A 148 -26.55 -3.17 -0.71
C ARG A 148 -25.49 -3.93 -1.52
N ILE A 149 -25.41 -3.68 -2.83
CA ILE A 149 -24.43 -4.30 -3.70
C ILE A 149 -23.03 -3.71 -3.44
N LEU A 150 -22.91 -2.38 -3.42
CA LEU A 150 -21.62 -1.70 -3.26
C LEU A 150 -21.01 -1.90 -1.86
N ASP A 151 -21.84 -1.93 -0.83
CA ASP A 151 -21.40 -2.17 0.54
C ASP A 151 -20.78 -3.56 0.71
N LYS A 152 -21.27 -4.60 0.03
CA LYS A 152 -20.64 -5.93 0.04
C LYS A 152 -19.19 -5.90 -0.43
N PHE A 153 -18.83 -5.08 -1.42
CA PHE A 153 -17.45 -4.93 -1.87
C PHE A 153 -16.60 -4.19 -0.86
N THR A 154 -17.13 -3.13 -0.24
CA THR A 154 -16.39 -2.37 0.77
C THR A 154 -16.17 -3.18 2.04
N ASP A 155 -17.17 -3.94 2.49
CA ASP A 155 -17.09 -4.81 3.66
C ASP A 155 -16.08 -5.95 3.43
N LEU A 156 -16.12 -6.60 2.27
CA LEU A 156 -15.15 -7.64 1.91
C LEU A 156 -13.71 -7.08 1.88
N THR A 157 -13.53 -5.89 1.28
CA THR A 157 -12.22 -5.23 1.25
C THR A 157 -11.72 -4.88 2.65
N ALA A 158 -12.61 -4.44 3.55
CA ALA A 158 -12.27 -4.15 4.94
C ALA A 158 -11.88 -5.44 5.70
N GLN A 159 -12.62 -6.55 5.51
CA GLN A 159 -12.31 -7.84 6.11
C GLN A 159 -10.95 -8.38 5.64
N LEU A 160 -10.68 -8.35 4.34
CA LEU A 160 -9.40 -8.77 3.77
C LEU A 160 -8.24 -7.91 4.27
N THR A 161 -8.46 -6.60 4.43
CA THR A 161 -7.44 -5.67 4.97
C THR A 161 -7.13 -5.98 6.43
N ALA A 162 -8.16 -6.27 7.25
CA ALA A 162 -7.97 -6.67 8.64
C ALA A 162 -7.26 -8.02 8.75
N GLU A 163 -7.60 -8.99 7.89
CA GLU A 163 -6.91 -10.28 7.82
C GLU A 163 -5.45 -10.12 7.43
N LEU A 164 -5.14 -9.31 6.41
CA LEU A 164 -3.76 -9.01 6.02
C LEU A 164 -2.94 -8.42 7.19
N ALA A 165 -3.54 -7.51 7.96
CA ALA A 165 -2.88 -6.94 9.13
C ALA A 165 -2.52 -8.02 10.17
N LYS A 166 -3.45 -8.93 10.46
CA LYS A 166 -3.22 -10.08 11.37
C LYS A 166 -2.13 -11.02 10.83
N ARG A 167 -2.16 -11.34 9.53
CA ARG A 167 -1.15 -12.21 8.91
C ARG A 167 0.24 -11.58 8.94
N LYS A 168 0.36 -10.28 8.73
CA LYS A 168 1.62 -9.56 8.88
C LYS A 168 2.16 -9.61 10.31
N GLN A 169 1.30 -9.47 11.33
CA GLN A 169 1.69 -9.63 12.73
C GLN A 169 2.18 -11.06 13.03
N GLN A 170 1.46 -12.08 12.55
CA GLN A 170 1.88 -13.48 12.67
C GLN A 170 3.23 -13.72 11.98
N TYR A 171 3.39 -13.25 10.74
CA TYR A 171 4.66 -13.37 10.01
C TYR A 171 5.81 -12.75 10.80
N GLN A 172 5.63 -11.55 11.33
CA GLN A 172 6.65 -10.88 12.14
C GLN A 172 6.99 -11.71 13.39
N TYR A 173 6.00 -12.17 14.12
CA TYR A 173 6.18 -13.01 15.32
C TYR A 173 6.98 -14.28 14.98
N TYR A 174 6.57 -15.04 13.97
CA TYR A 174 7.29 -16.26 13.58
C TYR A 174 8.69 -15.96 13.08
N ARG A 175 8.89 -14.90 12.33
CA ARG A 175 10.22 -14.49 11.85
C ARG A 175 11.16 -14.16 13.01
N GLU A 176 10.70 -13.45 14.01
CA GLU A 176 11.51 -13.10 15.18
C GLU A 176 11.87 -14.35 16.00
N ASN A 177 10.93 -15.25 16.21
CA ASN A 177 11.17 -16.46 17.01
C ASN A 177 12.01 -17.51 16.27
N LEU A 178 11.73 -17.76 14.99
CA LEU A 178 12.43 -18.78 14.20
C LEU A 178 13.87 -18.37 13.83
N LEU A 179 14.16 -17.08 13.85
CA LEU A 179 15.49 -16.53 13.57
C LEU A 179 16.22 -16.09 14.86
N CYS A 180 15.75 -16.51 16.04
CA CYS A 180 16.42 -16.27 17.31
C CYS A 180 17.19 -17.54 17.73
N PHE A 181 18.51 -17.44 17.87
CA PHE A 181 19.39 -18.54 18.21
C PHE A 181 20.28 -18.14 19.39
N GLU A 182 20.38 -19.01 20.38
CA GLU A 182 21.20 -18.85 21.59
C GLU A 182 22.56 -19.55 21.48
N ASP A 183 22.68 -20.57 20.60
CA ASP A 183 23.94 -21.30 20.39
C ASP A 183 24.97 -20.44 19.64
N GLU A 184 26.03 -20.06 20.35
CA GLU A 184 27.11 -19.26 19.80
C GLU A 184 27.93 -20.00 18.73
N ASN A 185 27.94 -21.33 18.72
CA ASN A 185 28.77 -22.14 17.82
C ASN A 185 28.27 -22.11 16.36
N ILE A 186 27.01 -21.77 16.12
CA ILE A 186 26.45 -21.71 14.78
C ILE A 186 26.66 -20.37 14.07
N TRP A 187 27.20 -19.36 14.75
CA TRP A 187 27.37 -18.03 14.16
C TRP A 187 28.57 -17.97 13.23
N LYS A 188 28.30 -17.43 12.05
CA LYS A 188 29.28 -17.16 10.98
C LYS A 188 29.11 -15.74 10.49
N THR A 189 29.93 -15.31 9.52
CA THR A 189 29.71 -14.06 8.80
C THR A 189 29.00 -14.34 7.48
N ILE A 190 28.35 -13.31 6.90
CA ILE A 190 27.76 -13.43 5.54
C ILE A 190 28.82 -13.87 4.53
N ARG A 191 30.07 -13.47 4.70
CA ARG A 191 31.18 -13.90 3.83
C ARG A 191 31.36 -15.41 3.87
N ASP A 192 31.27 -16.04 5.02
CA ASP A 192 31.56 -17.47 5.23
C ASP A 192 30.50 -18.38 4.61
N VAL A 193 29.28 -17.87 4.37
CA VAL A 193 28.20 -18.60 3.70
C VAL A 193 28.12 -18.32 2.18
N CYS A 194 29.08 -17.56 1.63
CA CYS A 194 29.08 -17.19 0.21
C CYS A 194 30.22 -17.86 -0.56
N ILE A 195 29.92 -18.45 -1.70
CA ILE A 195 30.92 -18.81 -2.72
C ILE A 195 31.59 -17.52 -3.22
N LYS A 196 30.79 -16.47 -3.48
CA LYS A 196 31.31 -15.20 -4.01
C LYS A 196 30.46 -14.03 -3.53
N VAL A 197 31.12 -12.96 -3.14
CA VAL A 197 30.52 -11.64 -2.91
C VAL A 197 31.07 -10.65 -3.93
N SER A 198 30.23 -9.95 -4.63
CA SER A 198 30.61 -8.97 -5.65
C SER A 198 29.71 -7.76 -5.64
N SER A 199 30.22 -6.62 -6.03
CA SER A 199 29.41 -5.47 -6.41
C SER A 199 29.16 -5.48 -7.92
N GLY A 200 28.10 -4.82 -8.33
CA GLY A 200 27.83 -4.59 -9.74
C GLY A 200 28.63 -3.44 -10.34
N GLY A 201 28.23 -2.97 -11.49
CA GLY A 201 28.83 -1.84 -12.19
C GLY A 201 27.79 -1.05 -12.98
N THR A 202 28.08 0.24 -13.20
CA THR A 202 27.27 1.11 -14.04
C THR A 202 28.02 1.39 -15.34
N PRO A 203 27.49 0.97 -16.49
CA PRO A 203 28.01 1.40 -17.78
C PRO A 203 27.93 2.92 -17.93
N ASP A 204 28.74 3.50 -18.82
CA ASP A 204 28.74 4.92 -19.09
C ASP A 204 27.33 5.40 -19.52
N THR A 205 26.71 6.25 -18.69
CA THR A 205 25.33 6.72 -18.88
C THR A 205 25.18 7.71 -20.04
N SER A 206 26.28 8.28 -20.53
CA SER A 206 26.28 9.15 -21.70
C SER A 206 26.10 8.38 -23.02
N LYS A 207 26.39 7.07 -23.01
CA LYS A 207 26.31 6.18 -24.17
C LYS A 207 24.97 5.48 -24.25
N ARG A 208 24.02 6.08 -24.97
CA ARG A 208 22.66 5.51 -25.12
C ARG A 208 22.65 4.09 -25.67
N GLU A 209 23.60 3.75 -26.55
CA GLU A 209 23.75 2.40 -27.12
C GLU A 209 24.05 1.32 -26.07
N TYR A 210 24.43 1.68 -24.85
CA TYR A 210 24.63 0.72 -23.77
C TYR A 210 23.33 0.29 -23.10
N TYR A 211 22.22 1.06 -23.26
CA TYR A 211 20.96 0.93 -22.51
C TYR A 211 19.76 0.48 -23.34
N CYS A 212 19.97 -0.05 -24.53
CA CYS A 212 18.94 -0.60 -25.42
C CYS A 212 19.13 -2.09 -25.71
N GLY A 213 19.66 -2.83 -24.75
CA GLY A 213 19.97 -4.27 -24.88
C GLY A 213 18.90 -5.18 -24.29
N ASN A 214 19.29 -6.46 -24.11
CA ASN A 214 18.44 -7.51 -23.58
C ASN A 214 18.92 -8.07 -22.23
N ILE A 215 20.03 -7.58 -21.69
CA ILE A 215 20.58 -8.04 -20.43
C ILE A 215 19.94 -7.26 -19.28
N PRO A 216 19.14 -7.90 -18.40
CA PRO A 216 18.53 -7.23 -17.26
C PRO A 216 19.62 -6.62 -16.37
N TRP A 217 19.44 -5.34 -16.00
CA TRP A 217 20.38 -4.58 -15.17
C TRP A 217 19.67 -3.93 -14.00
N LEU A 218 19.80 -4.56 -12.83
CA LEU A 218 19.11 -4.18 -11.61
C LEU A 218 19.73 -2.97 -10.94
N ARG A 219 18.94 -2.00 -10.60
CA ARG A 219 19.30 -0.85 -9.77
C ARG A 219 18.76 -0.99 -8.34
N THR A 220 19.42 -0.32 -7.39
CA THR A 220 19.03 -0.39 -5.97
C THR A 220 17.58 -0.03 -5.70
N GLN A 221 16.95 0.86 -6.47
CA GLN A 221 15.55 1.25 -6.31
C GLN A 221 14.56 0.11 -6.56
N GLU A 222 14.99 -0.92 -7.31
CA GLU A 222 14.19 -2.12 -7.60
C GLU A 222 14.36 -3.21 -6.51
N VAL A 223 15.28 -3.00 -5.55
CA VAL A 223 15.51 -3.91 -4.41
C VAL A 223 14.55 -3.55 -3.29
N ASN A 224 13.53 -4.39 -3.05
CA ASN A 224 12.47 -4.09 -2.10
C ASN A 224 11.83 -5.34 -1.48
N TRP A 225 12.66 -6.22 -0.90
CA TRP A 225 12.22 -7.51 -0.30
C TRP A 225 11.42 -8.37 -1.29
N ASN A 226 11.90 -8.50 -2.50
CA ASN A 226 11.20 -9.13 -3.61
C ASN A 226 12.06 -10.13 -4.36
N ASP A 227 11.38 -11.02 -5.06
CA ASP A 227 11.99 -11.82 -6.12
C ASP A 227 11.99 -11.00 -7.42
N VAL A 228 13.14 -10.96 -8.11
CA VAL A 228 13.34 -10.20 -9.35
C VAL A 228 13.30 -11.13 -10.55
N TYR A 229 12.27 -10.99 -11.37
CA TYR A 229 12.04 -11.77 -12.59
C TYR A 229 12.35 -10.99 -13.88
N ASP A 230 12.44 -9.66 -13.80
CA ASP A 230 12.87 -8.75 -14.87
C ASP A 230 13.33 -7.42 -14.25
N THR A 231 13.91 -6.51 -15.05
CA THR A 231 14.35 -5.19 -14.62
C THR A 231 13.81 -4.11 -15.55
N GLU A 232 13.62 -2.91 -15.00
CA GLU A 232 13.15 -1.76 -15.77
C GLU A 232 14.11 -1.37 -16.88
N ILE A 233 15.42 -1.44 -16.59
CA ILE A 233 16.48 -1.11 -17.55
C ILE A 233 17.23 -2.38 -17.96
N LYS A 234 17.56 -2.46 -19.25
CA LYS A 234 18.38 -3.53 -19.83
C LYS A 234 19.60 -2.93 -20.51
N ILE A 235 20.75 -3.62 -20.41
CA ILE A 235 22.02 -3.22 -21.01
C ILE A 235 22.42 -4.15 -22.15
N THR A 236 23.34 -3.69 -22.99
CA THR A 236 23.87 -4.46 -24.11
C THR A 236 25.09 -5.29 -23.71
N GLU A 237 25.47 -6.28 -24.53
CA GLU A 237 26.75 -7.00 -24.40
C GLU A 237 27.95 -6.05 -24.52
N LEU A 238 27.84 -5.00 -25.33
CA LEU A 238 28.86 -3.98 -25.46
C LEU A 238 29.06 -3.21 -24.14
N ALA A 239 27.95 -2.87 -23.47
CA ALA A 239 27.99 -2.24 -22.15
C ALA A 239 28.67 -3.14 -21.11
N LEU A 240 28.37 -4.44 -21.16
CA LEU A 240 28.98 -5.43 -20.26
C LEU A 240 30.50 -5.55 -20.47
N LYS A 241 30.97 -5.54 -21.74
CA LYS A 241 32.41 -5.62 -22.07
C LYS A 241 33.17 -4.36 -21.70
N ASN A 242 32.56 -3.19 -21.84
CA ASN A 242 33.22 -1.88 -21.70
C ASN A 242 32.93 -1.23 -20.32
N SER A 243 32.48 -1.99 -19.33
CA SER A 243 32.24 -1.48 -17.99
C SER A 243 32.64 -2.49 -16.91
N SER A 244 32.50 -2.08 -15.65
CA SER A 244 32.64 -2.97 -14.48
C SER A 244 31.41 -3.84 -14.22
N ALA A 245 30.34 -3.69 -14.99
CA ALA A 245 29.13 -4.51 -14.87
C ALA A 245 29.45 -5.98 -15.16
N LYS A 246 28.91 -6.89 -14.35
CA LYS A 246 29.13 -8.33 -14.49
C LYS A 246 27.82 -9.07 -14.30
N LEU A 247 27.67 -10.16 -15.05
CA LEU A 247 26.55 -11.07 -14.86
C LEU A 247 26.72 -11.86 -13.56
N ILE A 248 25.64 -11.97 -12.82
CA ILE A 248 25.50 -12.86 -11.66
C ILE A 248 24.53 -14.01 -11.98
N PRO A 249 24.75 -15.21 -11.43
CA PRO A 249 23.84 -16.33 -11.61
C PRO A 249 22.49 -16.06 -10.92
N LYS A 250 21.48 -16.82 -11.25
CA LYS A 250 20.18 -16.81 -10.54
C LYS A 250 20.35 -17.23 -9.07
N ASN A 251 19.43 -16.81 -8.22
CA ASN A 251 19.38 -17.14 -6.80
C ASN A 251 20.52 -16.53 -5.96
N CYS A 252 21.09 -15.40 -6.40
CA CYS A 252 21.88 -14.57 -5.50
C CYS A 252 20.96 -13.75 -4.59
N VAL A 253 21.39 -13.51 -3.36
CA VAL A 253 20.78 -12.50 -2.48
C VAL A 253 21.46 -11.16 -2.78
N ILE A 254 20.70 -10.16 -3.14
CA ILE A 254 21.17 -8.83 -3.53
C ILE A 254 20.82 -7.85 -2.41
N VAL A 255 21.81 -7.15 -1.88
CA VAL A 255 21.65 -6.15 -0.83
C VAL A 255 21.89 -4.77 -1.41
N ALA A 256 20.93 -3.87 -1.30
CA ALA A 256 21.11 -2.47 -1.68
C ALA A 256 22.03 -1.77 -0.67
N MET A 257 23.06 -1.08 -1.15
CA MET A 257 24.04 -0.42 -0.29
C MET A 257 23.75 1.07 -0.08
N TYR A 258 23.11 1.73 -1.06
CA TYR A 258 22.94 3.19 -1.05
C TYR A 258 21.49 3.63 -1.27
N GLY A 259 21.21 4.86 -0.83
CA GLY A 259 19.95 5.55 -1.07
C GLY A 259 18.80 5.10 -0.15
N ALA A 260 17.57 5.40 -0.55
CA ALA A 260 16.36 5.11 0.22
C ALA A 260 16.11 3.61 0.45
N THR A 261 16.72 2.76 -0.36
CA THR A 261 16.62 1.29 -0.28
C THR A 261 17.79 0.64 0.45
N ALA A 262 18.74 1.42 0.98
CA ALA A 262 19.90 0.88 1.72
C ALA A 262 19.47 -0.16 2.77
N ALA A 263 20.17 -1.28 2.84
CA ALA A 263 19.91 -2.47 3.64
C ALA A 263 18.70 -3.32 3.21
N LYS A 264 17.91 -2.92 2.19
CA LYS A 264 16.90 -3.82 1.62
C LYS A 264 17.55 -4.94 0.82
N VAL A 265 16.84 -6.04 0.69
CA VAL A 265 17.30 -7.25 0.01
C VAL A 265 16.33 -7.70 -1.07
N ALA A 266 16.86 -8.39 -2.09
CA ALA A 266 16.08 -9.06 -3.14
C ALA A 266 16.76 -10.36 -3.57
N ILE A 267 16.06 -11.21 -4.29
CA ILE A 267 16.61 -12.42 -4.92
C ILE A 267 16.40 -12.33 -6.43
N ASN A 268 17.45 -12.47 -7.21
CA ASN A 268 17.28 -12.58 -8.65
C ASN A 268 16.88 -14.01 -9.07
N LYS A 269 15.74 -14.14 -9.77
CA LYS A 269 15.26 -15.42 -10.31
C LYS A 269 15.78 -15.71 -11.72
N ILE A 270 16.41 -14.72 -12.32
CA ILE A 270 17.05 -14.78 -13.64
C ILE A 270 18.52 -14.40 -13.54
N LYS A 271 19.30 -14.75 -14.53
CA LYS A 271 20.66 -14.23 -14.69
C LYS A 271 20.58 -12.76 -15.08
N LEU A 272 21.23 -11.89 -14.34
CA LEU A 272 21.20 -10.44 -14.55
C LEU A 272 22.52 -9.77 -14.17
N SER A 273 22.64 -8.48 -14.45
CA SER A 273 23.69 -7.60 -13.95
C SER A 273 23.10 -6.61 -12.94
N THR A 274 23.94 -6.00 -12.11
CA THR A 274 23.50 -5.01 -11.11
C THR A 274 24.34 -3.75 -11.21
N ASN A 275 23.85 -2.63 -10.70
CA ASN A 275 24.67 -1.44 -10.54
C ASN A 275 25.69 -1.60 -9.38
N GLN A 276 26.66 -0.68 -9.29
CA GLN A 276 27.71 -0.73 -8.25
C GLN A 276 27.19 -0.55 -6.82
N ALA A 277 25.97 -0.04 -6.66
CA ALA A 277 25.33 0.16 -5.36
C ALA A 277 24.62 -1.11 -4.83
N CYS A 278 24.70 -2.22 -5.55
CA CYS A 278 24.22 -3.54 -5.13
C CYS A 278 25.39 -4.42 -4.67
N CYS A 279 25.25 -5.07 -3.53
CA CYS A 279 26.12 -6.15 -3.08
C CYS A 279 25.45 -7.49 -3.39
N ASN A 280 26.09 -8.30 -4.23
CA ASN A 280 25.55 -9.58 -4.72
C ASN A 280 26.20 -10.73 -3.97
N LEU A 281 25.39 -11.51 -3.28
CA LEU A 281 25.79 -12.65 -2.46
C LEU A 281 25.42 -13.95 -3.19
N TYR A 282 26.41 -14.64 -3.75
CA TYR A 282 26.23 -15.98 -4.31
C TYR A 282 26.48 -17.00 -3.20
N ILE A 283 25.39 -17.56 -2.66
CA ILE A 283 25.41 -18.40 -1.47
C ILE A 283 25.92 -19.82 -1.80
N ASP A 284 26.73 -20.38 -0.91
CA ASP A 284 27.13 -21.78 -0.95
C ASP A 284 25.97 -22.65 -0.40
N LYS A 285 25.31 -23.36 -1.31
CA LYS A 285 24.17 -24.22 -0.98
C LYS A 285 24.51 -25.40 -0.04
N SER A 286 25.80 -25.73 0.10
CA SER A 286 26.23 -26.77 1.07
C SER A 286 26.32 -26.23 2.49
N VAL A 287 26.30 -24.91 2.67
CA VAL A 287 26.40 -24.21 3.96
C VAL A 287 25.10 -23.55 4.36
N ALA A 288 24.47 -22.82 3.40
CA ALA A 288 23.24 -22.10 3.68
C ALA A 288 22.30 -22.03 2.45
N LEU A 289 21.00 -21.98 2.73
CA LEU A 289 19.99 -21.74 1.70
C LEU A 289 19.91 -20.23 1.40
N TYR A 290 19.87 -19.84 0.12
CA TYR A 290 19.77 -18.42 -0.25
C TYR A 290 18.47 -17.77 0.28
N ARG A 291 17.35 -18.52 0.38
CA ARG A 291 16.10 -18.04 0.99
C ARG A 291 16.27 -17.82 2.49
N TYR A 292 17.01 -18.67 3.20
CA TYR A 292 17.32 -18.49 4.61
C TYR A 292 18.11 -17.20 4.84
N VAL A 293 19.17 -16.98 4.03
CA VAL A 293 19.97 -15.74 4.07
C VAL A 293 19.11 -14.51 3.76
N PHE A 294 18.18 -14.60 2.81
CA PHE A 294 17.24 -13.54 2.49
C PHE A 294 16.33 -13.20 3.69
N HIS A 295 15.73 -14.19 4.32
CA HIS A 295 14.88 -13.97 5.51
C HIS A 295 15.68 -13.42 6.69
N TRP A 296 16.88 -13.93 6.91
CA TRP A 296 17.78 -13.40 7.94
C TRP A 296 18.09 -11.92 7.71
N LEU A 297 18.63 -11.56 6.55
CA LEU A 297 18.96 -10.17 6.25
C LEU A 297 17.72 -9.25 6.25
N SER A 298 16.58 -9.75 5.80
CA SER A 298 15.29 -9.03 5.89
C SER A 298 14.90 -8.73 7.34
N SER A 299 15.09 -9.68 8.26
CA SER A 299 14.82 -9.50 9.70
C SER A 299 15.76 -8.48 10.34
N GLN A 300 16.98 -8.40 9.85
CA GLN A 300 18.04 -7.50 10.37
C GLN A 300 18.05 -6.11 9.73
N TYR A 301 17.05 -5.76 8.90
CA TYR A 301 17.01 -4.51 8.14
C TYR A 301 17.35 -3.28 8.99
N SER A 302 16.66 -3.08 10.13
CA SER A 302 16.86 -1.90 10.98
C SER A 302 18.26 -1.85 11.58
N LYS A 303 18.78 -3.00 12.05
CA LYS A 303 20.13 -3.11 12.61
C LYS A 303 21.18 -2.88 11.53
N LEU A 304 21.05 -3.53 10.36
CA LEU A 304 21.99 -3.38 9.25
C LEU A 304 22.01 -1.93 8.74
N LYS A 305 20.86 -1.29 8.63
CA LYS A 305 20.71 0.11 8.23
C LYS A 305 21.34 1.08 9.24
N SER A 306 21.26 0.80 10.54
CA SER A 306 21.88 1.63 11.58
C SER A 306 23.42 1.59 11.57
N LEU A 307 24.04 0.59 10.95
CA LEU A 307 25.47 0.53 10.72
C LEU A 307 25.95 1.41 9.56
N GLY A 308 24.98 1.99 8.82
CA GLY A 308 25.29 2.89 7.72
C GLY A 308 25.87 4.22 8.17
N GLN A 309 26.63 4.88 7.27
CA GLN A 309 27.26 6.17 7.52
C GLN A 309 26.63 7.27 6.66
N GLY A 310 26.78 8.52 7.11
CA GLY A 310 26.26 9.69 6.42
C GLY A 310 24.76 9.91 6.55
N SER A 311 24.25 10.99 5.95
CA SER A 311 22.85 11.43 6.04
C SER A 311 21.83 10.45 5.46
N GLN A 312 22.27 9.54 4.59
CA GLN A 312 21.41 8.53 3.95
C GLN A 312 21.58 7.12 4.53
N SER A 313 22.36 6.96 5.62
CA SER A 313 22.65 5.64 6.23
C SER A 313 23.15 4.62 5.19
N ASN A 314 24.10 5.04 4.34
CA ASN A 314 24.70 4.17 3.31
C ASN A 314 25.56 3.10 3.98
N ILE A 315 25.38 1.85 3.58
CA ILE A 315 26.20 0.72 4.00
C ILE A 315 27.19 0.37 2.88
N ASN A 316 28.22 -0.40 3.22
CA ASN A 316 29.20 -0.85 2.25
C ASN A 316 29.34 -2.39 2.26
N ALA A 317 30.01 -2.91 1.24
CA ALA A 317 30.20 -4.36 1.11
C ALA A 317 31.00 -4.97 2.27
N GLY A 318 31.86 -4.21 2.95
CA GLY A 318 32.61 -4.66 4.12
C GLY A 318 31.66 -4.94 5.30
N ILE A 319 30.74 -4.02 5.59
CA ILE A 319 29.70 -4.18 6.62
C ILE A 319 28.83 -5.42 6.32
N ILE A 320 28.38 -5.57 5.07
CA ILE A 320 27.56 -6.73 4.67
C ILE A 320 28.33 -8.04 4.83
N LYS A 321 29.57 -8.10 4.36
CA LYS A 321 30.41 -9.30 4.47
C LYS A 321 30.68 -9.74 5.90
N GLY A 322 30.95 -8.79 6.78
CA GLY A 322 31.21 -9.05 8.20
C GLY A 322 29.94 -9.21 9.06
N TYR A 323 28.76 -9.03 8.48
CA TYR A 323 27.53 -9.11 9.24
C TYR A 323 27.27 -10.54 9.73
N PRO A 324 26.95 -10.73 11.03
CA PRO A 324 26.75 -12.06 11.60
C PRO A 324 25.46 -12.71 11.08
N ILE A 325 25.54 -14.02 10.90
CA ILE A 325 24.42 -14.89 10.54
C ILE A 325 24.51 -16.20 11.30
N PRO A 326 23.43 -16.66 11.97
CA PRO A 326 23.39 -18.00 12.52
C PRO A 326 23.19 -19.01 11.38
N VAL A 327 23.89 -20.13 11.42
CA VAL A 327 23.86 -21.15 10.37
C VAL A 327 23.52 -22.51 11.01
N PRO A 328 22.24 -22.77 11.34
CA PRO A 328 21.80 -24.05 11.83
C PRO A 328 21.91 -25.12 10.72
N PRO A 329 21.75 -26.42 11.03
CA PRO A 329 21.75 -27.48 10.01
C PRO A 329 20.78 -27.16 8.86
N LEU A 330 21.08 -27.65 7.66
CA LEU A 330 20.29 -27.37 6.46
C LEU A 330 18.82 -27.76 6.61
N GLU A 331 18.53 -28.87 7.29
CA GLU A 331 17.16 -29.31 7.59
C GLU A 331 16.37 -28.26 8.39
N GLU A 332 17.00 -27.65 9.39
CA GLU A 332 16.38 -26.57 10.15
C GLU A 332 16.22 -25.29 9.32
N GLN A 333 17.18 -24.96 8.46
CA GLN A 333 17.04 -23.85 7.50
C GLN A 333 15.86 -24.10 6.56
N GLU A 334 15.68 -25.31 6.02
CA GLU A 334 14.54 -25.71 5.17
C GLU A 334 13.22 -25.55 5.91
N ARG A 335 13.13 -26.00 7.16
CA ARG A 335 11.94 -25.84 8.00
C ARG A 335 11.58 -24.36 8.19
N ILE A 336 12.56 -23.52 8.53
CA ILE A 336 12.38 -22.09 8.72
C ILE A 336 11.92 -21.41 7.42
N VAL A 337 12.59 -21.71 6.32
CA VAL A 337 12.26 -21.17 5.00
C VAL A 337 10.83 -21.55 4.60
N ALA A 338 10.44 -22.81 4.75
CA ALA A 338 9.11 -23.27 4.40
C ALA A 338 8.00 -22.50 5.15
N ILE A 339 8.19 -22.24 6.45
CA ILE A 339 7.23 -21.47 7.26
C ILE A 339 7.19 -20.01 6.81
N LEU A 340 8.36 -19.37 6.69
CA LEU A 340 8.42 -17.94 6.35
C LEU A 340 7.96 -17.65 4.92
N ASP A 341 8.31 -18.49 3.96
CA ASP A 341 7.84 -18.39 2.57
C ASP A 341 6.32 -18.57 2.47
N HIS A 342 5.74 -19.48 3.27
CA HIS A 342 4.29 -19.65 3.32
C HIS A 342 3.57 -18.39 3.81
N PHE A 343 4.06 -17.76 4.90
CA PHE A 343 3.48 -16.50 5.38
C PHE A 343 3.66 -15.35 4.38
N GLU A 344 4.82 -15.27 3.72
CA GLU A 344 5.08 -14.26 2.70
C GLU A 344 4.09 -14.42 1.52
N ALA A 345 3.89 -15.65 1.05
CA ALA A 345 2.92 -15.96 -0.01
C ALA A 345 1.50 -15.56 0.39
N LEU A 346 1.03 -15.93 1.60
CA LEU A 346 -0.29 -15.55 2.10
C LEU A 346 -0.49 -14.02 2.15
N CYS A 347 0.53 -13.27 2.59
CA CYS A 347 0.45 -11.82 2.62
C CYS A 347 0.39 -11.21 1.22
N ASN A 348 1.13 -11.76 0.27
CA ASN A 348 1.14 -11.31 -1.12
C ASN A 348 -0.19 -11.62 -1.83
N ASP A 349 -0.75 -12.81 -1.62
CA ASP A 349 -2.05 -13.23 -2.17
C ASP A 349 -3.17 -12.32 -1.66
N LEU A 350 -3.21 -12.07 -0.34
CA LEU A 350 -4.19 -11.14 0.26
C LEU A 350 -4.04 -9.72 -0.28
N THR A 351 -2.81 -9.25 -0.49
CA THR A 351 -2.56 -7.92 -1.07
C THR A 351 -3.11 -7.84 -2.50
N SER A 352 -2.84 -8.85 -3.32
CA SER A 352 -3.32 -8.94 -4.70
C SER A 352 -4.85 -9.03 -4.75
N GLU A 353 -5.46 -9.80 -3.85
CA GLU A 353 -6.92 -9.93 -3.74
C GLU A 353 -7.57 -8.59 -3.35
N ILE A 354 -7.01 -7.86 -2.38
CA ILE A 354 -7.50 -6.52 -1.98
C ILE A 354 -7.48 -5.57 -3.18
N GLU A 355 -6.40 -5.56 -3.96
CA GLU A 355 -6.29 -4.73 -5.17
C GLU A 355 -7.32 -5.11 -6.23
N ALA A 356 -7.51 -6.41 -6.46
CA ALA A 356 -8.53 -6.91 -7.39
C ALA A 356 -9.94 -6.49 -6.95
N ARG A 357 -10.27 -6.60 -5.65
CA ARG A 357 -11.58 -6.19 -5.12
C ARG A 357 -11.80 -4.69 -5.20
N LYS A 358 -10.78 -3.86 -4.99
CA LYS A 358 -10.87 -2.42 -5.21
C LYS A 358 -11.19 -2.07 -6.66
N LYS A 359 -10.50 -2.68 -7.63
CA LYS A 359 -10.79 -2.49 -9.06
C LYS A 359 -12.21 -2.95 -9.43
N GLN A 360 -12.63 -4.08 -8.85
CA GLN A 360 -13.99 -4.61 -9.05
C GLN A 360 -15.04 -3.65 -8.47
N TYR A 361 -14.82 -3.12 -7.28
CA TYR A 361 -15.67 -2.09 -6.69
C TYR A 361 -15.78 -0.85 -7.58
N GLU A 362 -14.66 -0.31 -8.07
CA GLU A 362 -14.64 0.85 -8.95
C GLU A 362 -15.45 0.59 -10.24
N TYR A 363 -15.26 -0.55 -10.87
CA TYR A 363 -16.01 -0.94 -12.07
C TYR A 363 -17.52 -1.01 -11.80
N TYR A 364 -17.94 -1.72 -10.75
CA TYR A 364 -19.37 -1.85 -10.43
C TYR A 364 -19.96 -0.53 -9.94
N ARG A 365 -19.26 0.26 -9.14
CA ARG A 365 -19.68 1.60 -8.73
C ARG A 365 -19.99 2.45 -9.96
N ASP A 366 -19.06 2.56 -10.88
CA ASP A 366 -19.23 3.38 -12.07
C ASP A 366 -20.40 2.88 -12.94
N LYS A 367 -20.54 1.55 -13.08
CA LYS A 367 -21.65 0.94 -13.83
C LYS A 367 -23.01 1.16 -13.16
N LEU A 368 -23.12 0.94 -11.85
CA LEU A 368 -24.37 0.98 -11.11
C LEU A 368 -24.85 2.41 -10.81
N LEU A 369 -23.96 3.39 -10.84
CA LEU A 369 -24.26 4.79 -10.60
C LEU A 369 -24.40 5.62 -11.88
N THR A 370 -24.36 4.97 -13.05
CA THR A 370 -24.60 5.63 -14.35
C THR A 370 -26.06 5.41 -14.75
N PHE A 371 -26.81 6.50 -14.89
CA PHE A 371 -28.21 6.49 -15.29
C PHE A 371 -28.40 7.37 -16.53
N LYS A 372 -29.48 7.10 -17.28
CA LYS A 372 -30.01 8.02 -18.30
C LYS A 372 -30.78 9.11 -17.58
N GLU A 373 -30.57 10.36 -17.99
CA GLU A 373 -31.38 11.47 -17.52
C GLU A 373 -32.80 11.37 -18.09
N ALA A 374 -33.81 11.56 -17.25
CA ALA A 374 -35.18 11.61 -17.69
C ALA A 374 -35.41 12.86 -18.58
N VAL A 375 -36.11 12.69 -19.67
CA VAL A 375 -36.42 13.78 -20.64
C VAL A 375 -37.61 14.58 -20.17
#